data_efa183cc77ab5ee9abc3cdd2f9a9fd67
#
_entry.id   efa183cc77ab5ee9abc3cdd2f9a9fd67
#
_cell.length_a   1.000
_cell.length_b   1.000
_cell.length_c   1.000
_cell.angle_alpha   90.00
_cell.angle_beta   90.00
_cell.angle_gamma   90.00
#
_symmetry.space_group_name_H-M   'P 1'
#
loop_
_entity.id
_entity.type
_entity.pdbx_description
1 polymer ?
#
loop_
_entity_poly.entity_id
_entity_poly.type
_entity_poly.pdbx_seq_one_letter_code
_entity_poly.pdbx_strand_id
1 'polypeptide(L)'
;MDMKISGAGVLSGGEYDDVKISGSAKIEGSVRCRSFSCAGAAKGEGDLRCLEDFRSSGSTHVTGEVSAQNAEVSGSLKCASLAAEKEVKLFGGVNVEGKLSGGDVRVSGGLKVGDIEAESFRFSASVAGPIGAGGKLQCAGLLNAETVAITLGLEKHNVNAIGGGSVKVEERPEGGMFGIFGSPAPFAFPWGKPPAGCLTVSESIEADQVDIVNTVCPMVSGRKVKIGRGCKIDLVRYSESIEVDSDAQVGKQEKV
;
A
#
# COMPACT_ATOMS: atom_id res chain seq x y z
N MET A 1 26.99 5.66 -18.67
CA MET A 1 28.13 5.29 -17.79
C MET A 1 27.59 4.59 -16.57
N ASP A 2 28.10 3.40 -16.23
CA ASP A 2 27.67 2.67 -15.02
C ASP A 2 28.32 3.25 -13.76
N MET A 3 27.56 3.32 -12.67
CA MET A 3 28.02 3.75 -11.36
C MET A 3 27.85 2.61 -10.33
N LYS A 4 28.93 2.25 -9.65
CA LYS A 4 28.92 1.22 -8.60
C LYS A 4 29.56 1.72 -7.31
N ILE A 5 28.80 1.69 -6.22
CA ILE A 5 29.27 2.07 -4.88
C ILE A 5 29.16 0.85 -3.98
N SER A 6 30.32 0.28 -3.58
CA SER A 6 30.38 -0.92 -2.72
C SER A 6 30.74 -0.60 -1.25
N GLY A 7 31.34 0.56 -0.98
CA GLY A 7 31.66 1.10 0.33
C GLY A 7 30.88 2.39 0.60
N ALA A 8 31.51 3.33 1.30
CA ALA A 8 30.99 4.68 1.43
C ALA A 8 31.37 5.50 0.19
N GLY A 9 30.41 6.23 -0.39
CA GLY A 9 30.64 7.04 -1.58
C GLY A 9 29.63 8.12 -1.78
N VAL A 10 29.89 8.95 -2.80
CA VAL A 10 28.98 10.01 -3.22
C VAL A 10 28.48 9.68 -4.63
N LEU A 11 27.17 9.77 -4.84
CA LEU A 11 26.52 9.72 -6.13
C LEU A 11 26.13 11.17 -6.49
N SER A 12 26.91 11.77 -7.37
CA SER A 12 26.62 13.13 -7.86
C SER A 12 25.41 13.10 -8.80
N GLY A 13 24.68 14.22 -8.86
CA GLY A 13 23.64 14.41 -9.88
C GLY A 13 24.18 14.24 -11.29
N GLY A 14 23.36 13.73 -12.19
CA GLY A 14 23.74 13.52 -13.58
C GLY A 14 23.04 12.34 -14.24
N GLU A 15 23.57 11.95 -15.42
CA GLU A 15 23.03 10.85 -16.21
C GLU A 15 23.94 9.62 -16.15
N TYR A 16 23.33 8.47 -15.88
CA TYR A 16 23.99 7.17 -15.74
C TYR A 16 23.24 6.11 -16.55
N ASP A 17 23.92 5.00 -16.87
CA ASP A 17 23.23 3.79 -17.35
C ASP A 17 22.69 3.03 -16.14
N ASP A 18 23.52 2.29 -15.45
CA ASP A 18 23.12 1.53 -14.25
C ASP A 18 23.76 2.12 -13.00
N VAL A 19 22.94 2.33 -11.97
CA VAL A 19 23.41 2.73 -10.65
C VAL A 19 23.21 1.57 -9.67
N LYS A 20 24.31 1.09 -9.07
CA LYS A 20 24.31 -0.01 -8.08
C LYS A 20 24.98 0.40 -6.78
N ILE A 21 24.22 0.39 -5.70
CA ILE A 21 24.68 0.76 -4.37
C ILE A 21 24.57 -0.46 -3.45
N SER A 22 25.71 -1.02 -3.04
CA SER A 22 25.76 -2.11 -2.05
C SER A 22 26.23 -1.65 -0.66
N GLY A 23 26.84 -0.47 -0.59
CA GLY A 23 27.31 0.16 0.63
C GLY A 23 26.43 1.32 1.06
N SER A 24 27.06 2.45 1.40
CA SER A 24 26.39 3.69 1.81
C SER A 24 26.69 4.78 0.80
N ALA A 25 25.67 5.40 0.24
CA ALA A 25 25.80 6.47 -0.72
C ALA A 25 25.11 7.75 -0.23
N LYS A 26 25.83 8.88 -0.37
CA LYS A 26 25.21 10.22 -0.33
C LYS A 26 24.86 10.61 -1.76
N ILE A 27 23.60 10.96 -2.00
CA ILE A 27 23.13 11.47 -3.31
C ILE A 27 23.17 12.99 -3.26
N GLU A 28 23.86 13.59 -4.23
CA GLU A 28 23.97 15.05 -4.35
C GLU A 28 23.39 15.52 -5.70
N GLY A 29 22.14 15.94 -5.66
CA GLY A 29 21.38 16.39 -6.83
C GLY A 29 20.60 15.28 -7.51
N SER A 30 19.85 15.66 -8.55
CA SER A 30 18.97 14.72 -9.28
C SER A 30 19.76 13.75 -10.15
N VAL A 31 19.36 12.49 -10.12
CA VAL A 31 19.97 11.39 -10.86
C VAL A 31 18.98 10.88 -11.90
N ARG A 32 19.43 10.80 -13.15
CA ARG A 32 18.72 10.11 -14.23
C ARG A 32 19.52 8.88 -14.64
N CYS A 33 18.87 7.72 -14.64
CA CYS A 33 19.54 6.49 -15.02
C CYS A 33 18.60 5.54 -15.76
N ARG A 34 19.16 4.50 -16.38
CA ARG A 34 18.36 3.41 -16.92
C ARG A 34 17.79 2.56 -15.80
N SER A 35 18.64 2.08 -14.87
CA SER A 35 18.22 1.34 -13.71
C SER A 35 18.91 1.80 -12.43
N PHE A 36 18.19 1.74 -11.30
CA PHE A 36 18.72 2.03 -9.98
C PHE A 36 18.51 0.84 -9.05
N SER A 37 19.57 0.38 -8.40
CA SER A 37 19.53 -0.72 -7.44
C SER A 37 20.28 -0.35 -6.17
N CYS A 38 19.59 -0.35 -5.03
CA CYS A 38 20.15 -0.09 -3.72
C CYS A 38 19.93 -1.28 -2.77
N ALA A 39 21.00 -1.99 -2.42
CA ALA A 39 20.96 -3.03 -1.40
C ALA A 39 21.48 -2.53 -0.03
N GLY A 40 22.19 -1.40 -0.01
CA GLY A 40 22.69 -0.73 1.19
C GLY A 40 21.84 0.45 1.62
N ALA A 41 22.49 1.59 1.88
CA ALA A 41 21.84 2.82 2.26
C ALA A 41 22.10 3.92 1.21
N ALA A 42 21.08 4.58 0.74
CA ALA A 42 21.16 5.74 -0.12
C ALA A 42 20.38 6.90 0.50
N LYS A 43 21.04 8.03 0.72
CA LYS A 43 20.39 9.20 1.28
C LYS A 43 20.85 10.46 0.56
N GLY A 44 19.92 11.34 0.22
CA GLY A 44 20.27 12.59 -0.40
C GLY A 44 19.11 13.45 -0.85
N GLU A 45 19.45 14.42 -1.66
CA GLU A 45 18.54 15.44 -2.19
C GLU A 45 18.40 15.24 -3.70
N GLY A 46 17.24 15.67 -4.24
CA GLY A 46 16.94 15.62 -5.66
C GLY A 46 16.08 14.42 -6.05
N ASP A 47 15.82 14.31 -7.34
CA ASP A 47 14.96 13.27 -7.93
C ASP A 47 15.77 12.07 -8.34
N LEU A 48 15.14 10.89 -8.30
CA LEU A 48 15.65 9.67 -8.91
C LEU A 48 14.74 9.27 -10.08
N ARG A 49 15.21 9.48 -11.30
CA ARG A 49 14.45 9.15 -12.52
C ARG A 49 15.07 7.95 -13.22
N CYS A 50 14.38 6.81 -13.14
CA CYS A 50 14.80 5.58 -13.78
C CYS A 50 13.97 5.37 -15.05
N LEU A 51 14.62 5.05 -16.18
CA LEU A 51 13.92 4.74 -17.43
C LEU A 51 13.27 3.35 -17.40
N GLU A 52 13.84 2.44 -16.63
CA GLU A 52 13.35 1.05 -16.48
C GLU A 52 12.99 0.77 -15.02
N ASP A 53 13.93 0.31 -14.24
CA ASP A 53 13.67 -0.25 -12.92
C ASP A 53 14.26 0.59 -11.78
N PHE A 54 13.46 0.79 -10.74
CA PHE A 54 13.90 1.23 -9.43
C PHE A 54 13.77 0.08 -8.41
N ARG A 55 14.88 -0.39 -7.84
CA ARG A 55 14.90 -1.46 -6.84
C ARG A 55 15.61 -1.02 -5.58
N SER A 56 14.95 -1.15 -4.42
CA SER A 56 15.52 -0.86 -3.11
C SER A 56 15.24 -1.99 -2.13
N SER A 57 16.25 -2.78 -1.82
CA SER A 57 16.18 -3.80 -0.74
C SER A 57 16.75 -3.28 0.58
N GLY A 58 17.52 -2.21 0.55
CA GLY A 58 18.07 -1.53 1.72
C GLY A 58 17.22 -0.34 2.15
N SER A 59 17.87 0.77 2.48
CA SER A 59 17.21 2.02 2.86
C SER A 59 17.51 3.11 1.84
N THR A 60 16.46 3.63 1.22
CA THR A 60 16.57 4.77 0.30
C THR A 60 15.76 5.94 0.84
N HIS A 61 16.42 7.09 1.00
CA HIS A 61 15.78 8.32 1.43
C HIS A 61 16.21 9.46 0.52
N VAL A 62 15.28 9.94 -0.28
CA VAL A 62 15.47 11.11 -1.16
C VAL A 62 14.38 12.14 -0.89
N THR A 63 14.73 13.42 -1.04
CA THR A 63 13.77 14.50 -0.80
C THR A 63 12.87 14.77 -2.01
N GLY A 64 13.27 14.29 -3.17
CA GLY A 64 12.56 14.50 -4.43
C GLY A 64 11.65 13.33 -4.83
N GLU A 65 11.28 13.35 -6.10
CA GLU A 65 10.48 12.33 -6.75
C GLU A 65 11.31 11.09 -7.08
N VAL A 66 10.71 9.92 -6.93
CA VAL A 66 11.20 8.66 -7.51
C VAL A 66 10.28 8.28 -8.65
N SER A 67 10.81 8.20 -9.86
CA SER A 67 10.05 7.77 -11.04
C SER A 67 10.74 6.64 -11.78
N ALA A 68 9.95 5.66 -12.26
CA ALA A 68 10.45 4.49 -12.95
C ALA A 68 9.38 3.88 -13.87
N GLN A 69 9.76 2.89 -14.68
CA GLN A 69 8.79 2.03 -15.33
C GLN A 69 8.23 0.99 -14.35
N ASN A 70 9.11 0.40 -13.54
CA ASN A 70 8.73 -0.49 -12.44
C ASN A 70 9.46 -0.07 -11.16
N ALA A 71 8.77 -0.11 -10.02
CA ALA A 71 9.34 0.19 -8.72
C ALA A 71 9.16 -0.99 -7.75
N GLU A 72 10.27 -1.49 -7.20
CA GLU A 72 10.27 -2.57 -6.21
C GLU A 72 11.02 -2.14 -4.95
N VAL A 73 10.33 -2.17 -3.81
CA VAL A 73 10.89 -1.82 -2.51
C VAL A 73 10.66 -2.96 -1.52
N SER A 74 11.73 -3.61 -1.12
CA SER A 74 11.69 -4.65 -0.07
C SER A 74 12.21 -4.16 1.27
N GLY A 75 12.89 -3.02 1.29
CA GLY A 75 13.43 -2.36 2.47
C GLY A 75 12.62 -1.15 2.92
N SER A 76 13.30 -0.03 3.11
CA SER A 76 12.68 1.24 3.49
C SER A 76 12.84 2.28 2.38
N LEU A 77 11.76 2.96 2.05
CA LEU A 77 11.77 4.09 1.13
C LEU A 77 11.11 5.31 1.77
N LYS A 78 11.78 6.46 1.67
CA LYS A 78 11.18 7.75 1.93
C LYS A 78 11.45 8.70 0.76
N CYS A 79 10.38 9.30 0.21
CA CYS A 79 10.46 10.25 -0.92
C CYS A 79 9.28 11.23 -0.89
N ALA A 80 9.36 12.29 -1.71
CA ALA A 80 8.27 13.23 -1.88
C ALA A 80 7.10 12.59 -2.65
N SER A 81 7.39 11.95 -3.77
CA SER A 81 6.42 11.20 -4.58
C SER A 81 7.05 9.96 -5.20
N LEU A 82 6.22 8.97 -5.50
CA LEU A 82 6.62 7.74 -6.19
C LEU A 82 5.71 7.52 -7.39
N ALA A 83 6.27 7.50 -8.57
CA ALA A 83 5.54 7.26 -9.80
C ALA A 83 6.14 6.07 -10.57
N ALA A 84 5.31 5.10 -10.93
CA ALA A 84 5.72 4.04 -11.85
C ALA A 84 4.70 3.87 -12.97
N GLU A 85 5.19 3.70 -14.20
CA GLU A 85 4.30 3.56 -15.34
C GLU A 85 3.51 2.24 -15.32
N LYS A 86 4.14 1.16 -14.83
CA LYS A 86 3.56 -0.19 -14.86
C LYS A 86 3.28 -0.73 -13.47
N GLU A 87 4.29 -1.14 -12.76
CA GLU A 87 4.13 -1.90 -11.52
C GLU A 87 4.86 -1.25 -10.33
N VAL A 88 4.19 -1.21 -9.18
CA VAL A 88 4.77 -0.82 -7.89
C VAL A 88 4.60 -1.98 -6.92
N LYS A 89 5.71 -2.50 -6.41
CA LYS A 89 5.75 -3.54 -5.38
C LYS A 89 6.40 -3.03 -4.11
N LEU A 90 5.64 -2.96 -3.03
CA LEU A 90 6.10 -2.46 -1.74
C LEU A 90 5.96 -3.56 -0.68
N PHE A 91 7.09 -4.17 -0.30
CA PHE A 91 7.14 -5.24 0.72
C PHE A 91 7.73 -4.77 2.05
N GLY A 92 8.21 -3.53 2.12
CA GLY A 92 8.85 -2.94 3.30
C GLY A 92 8.06 -1.79 3.90
N GLY A 93 8.78 -0.89 4.58
CA GLY A 93 8.22 0.35 5.13
C GLY A 93 8.39 1.51 4.15
N VAL A 94 7.29 2.03 3.61
CA VAL A 94 7.32 3.09 2.62
C VAL A 94 6.58 4.32 3.12
N ASN A 95 7.24 5.48 3.01
CA ASN A 95 6.68 6.77 3.32
C ASN A 95 6.81 7.69 2.10
N VAL A 96 5.69 7.95 1.44
CA VAL A 96 5.56 8.91 0.34
C VAL A 96 4.81 10.13 0.86
N GLU A 97 5.46 11.28 0.91
CA GLU A 97 4.84 12.48 1.51
C GLU A 97 3.63 12.98 0.70
N GLY A 98 3.70 12.90 -0.62
CA GLY A 98 2.66 13.28 -1.55
C GLY A 98 2.00 12.08 -2.22
N LYS A 99 2.12 11.98 -3.54
CA LYS A 99 1.38 11.04 -4.38
C LYS A 99 2.18 9.77 -4.69
N LEU A 100 1.50 8.64 -4.59
CA LEU A 100 1.91 7.35 -5.16
C LEU A 100 1.07 7.07 -6.40
N SER A 101 1.70 6.87 -7.55
CA SER A 101 0.99 6.50 -8.79
C SER A 101 1.59 5.29 -9.47
N GLY A 102 0.74 4.47 -10.08
CA GLY A 102 1.17 3.29 -10.82
C GLY A 102 0.03 2.57 -11.53
N GLY A 103 0.35 1.69 -12.49
CA GLY A 103 -0.64 0.80 -13.09
C GLY A 103 -1.13 -0.24 -12.07
N ASP A 104 -0.28 -1.18 -11.69
CA ASP A 104 -0.60 -2.20 -10.66
C ASP A 104 0.22 -1.93 -9.39
N VAL A 105 -0.42 -1.48 -8.33
CA VAL A 105 0.20 -1.16 -7.03
C VAL A 105 -0.09 -2.27 -6.03
N ARG A 106 0.96 -2.98 -5.59
CA ARG A 106 0.89 -4.06 -4.60
C ARG A 106 1.68 -3.71 -3.36
N VAL A 107 1.01 -3.73 -2.23
CA VAL A 107 1.59 -3.39 -0.93
C VAL A 107 1.41 -4.53 0.05
N SER A 108 2.52 -5.04 0.60
CA SER A 108 2.52 -6.08 1.65
C SER A 108 3.26 -5.64 2.91
N GLY A 109 3.61 -4.37 3.00
CA GLY A 109 4.30 -3.76 4.14
C GLY A 109 3.57 -2.57 4.70
N GLY A 110 4.26 -1.73 5.45
CA GLY A 110 3.74 -0.46 5.93
C GLY A 110 3.75 0.60 4.83
N LEU A 111 2.62 1.22 4.56
CA LEU A 111 2.51 2.34 3.63
C LEU A 111 1.93 3.56 4.33
N LYS A 112 2.67 4.66 4.27
CA LYS A 112 2.18 5.99 4.60
C LYS A 112 2.29 6.86 3.36
N VAL A 113 1.18 7.48 2.96
CA VAL A 113 1.10 8.22 1.69
C VAL A 113 0.09 9.35 1.80
N GLY A 114 0.27 10.41 1.01
CA GLY A 114 -0.73 11.45 0.79
C GLY A 114 -1.88 10.88 -0.03
N ASP A 115 -1.69 10.75 -1.33
CA ASP A 115 -2.70 10.25 -2.27
C ASP A 115 -2.21 9.01 -3.02
N ILE A 116 -3.15 8.17 -3.45
CA ILE A 116 -2.87 7.01 -4.31
C ILE A 116 -3.71 7.12 -5.58
N GLU A 117 -3.06 6.93 -6.73
CA GLU A 117 -3.73 6.82 -8.02
C GLU A 117 -3.18 5.60 -8.78
N ALA A 118 -4.05 4.65 -9.11
CA ALA A 118 -3.65 3.40 -9.75
C ALA A 118 -4.76 2.87 -10.68
N GLU A 119 -4.41 1.96 -11.59
CA GLU A 119 -5.41 1.12 -12.24
C GLU A 119 -5.87 0.02 -11.29
N SER A 120 -4.93 -0.60 -10.59
CA SER A 120 -5.20 -1.63 -9.59
C SER A 120 -4.39 -1.37 -8.32
N PHE A 121 -5.06 -1.33 -7.18
CA PHE A 121 -4.43 -1.21 -5.86
C PHE A 121 -4.76 -2.45 -5.01
N ARG A 122 -3.72 -3.14 -4.54
CA ARG A 122 -3.84 -4.27 -3.64
C ARG A 122 -2.99 -4.05 -2.39
N PHE A 123 -3.64 -4.02 -1.26
CA PHE A 123 -2.99 -3.99 0.04
C PHE A 123 -3.25 -5.31 0.78
N SER A 124 -2.18 -5.92 1.26
CA SER A 124 -2.26 -7.10 2.11
C SER A 124 -1.50 -6.85 3.39
N ALA A 125 -2.19 -6.83 4.51
CA ALA A 125 -1.54 -6.78 5.82
C ALA A 125 -0.80 -8.11 6.06
N SER A 126 0.45 -8.20 5.60
CA SER A 126 1.28 -9.38 5.76
C SER A 126 1.77 -9.50 7.20
N VAL A 127 1.58 -10.67 7.80
CA VAL A 127 2.26 -11.07 9.02
C VAL A 127 3.46 -11.95 8.63
N ALA A 128 4.39 -11.40 7.88
CA ALA A 128 5.66 -12.05 7.62
C ALA A 128 6.74 -11.37 8.51
N GLY A 129 6.76 -11.75 9.79
CA GLY A 129 7.70 -11.20 10.76
C GLY A 129 7.37 -11.64 12.18
N PRO A 130 8.20 -11.34 13.18
CA PRO A 130 7.86 -11.59 14.57
C PRO A 130 6.55 -10.88 14.92
N ILE A 131 5.77 -11.50 15.77
CA ILE A 131 4.42 -11.08 16.22
C ILE A 131 4.39 -9.56 16.44
N GLY A 132 3.59 -8.84 15.63
CA GLY A 132 3.41 -7.39 15.73
C GLY A 132 3.86 -6.54 14.53
N ALA A 133 4.46 -7.12 13.49
CA ALA A 133 4.89 -6.40 12.30
C ALA A 133 3.87 -6.51 11.14
N GLY A 134 2.59 -6.37 11.42
CA GLY A 134 1.56 -6.24 10.38
C GLY A 134 1.76 -4.94 9.60
N GLY A 135 1.64 -4.98 8.27
CA GLY A 135 1.66 -3.78 7.45
C GLY A 135 0.50 -2.86 7.79
N LYS A 136 0.76 -1.58 7.96
CA LYS A 136 -0.26 -0.56 8.22
C LYS A 136 -0.45 0.34 7.01
N LEU A 137 -1.69 0.47 6.55
CA LEU A 137 -2.06 1.42 5.50
C LEU A 137 -2.50 2.74 6.11
N GLN A 138 -1.86 3.83 5.72
CA GLN A 138 -2.22 5.18 6.07
C GLN A 138 -2.20 6.05 4.80
N CYS A 139 -3.38 6.40 4.29
CA CYS A 139 -3.55 7.31 3.17
C CYS A 139 -4.26 8.57 3.67
N ALA A 140 -3.57 9.70 3.63
CA ALA A 140 -4.09 10.96 4.20
C ALA A 140 -5.11 11.65 3.27
N GLY A 141 -5.10 11.32 2.00
CA GLY A 141 -5.98 11.86 0.98
C GLY A 141 -6.81 10.78 0.29
N LEU A 142 -6.92 10.88 -1.02
CA LEU A 142 -7.73 9.98 -1.84
C LEU A 142 -6.94 8.74 -2.28
N LEU A 143 -7.51 7.56 -2.07
CA LEU A 143 -7.13 6.33 -2.74
C LEU A 143 -8.07 6.14 -3.92
N ASN A 144 -7.59 6.34 -5.13
CA ASN A 144 -8.35 6.19 -6.36
C ASN A 144 -7.76 5.12 -7.26
N ALA A 145 -8.54 4.08 -7.56
CA ALA A 145 -8.13 3.04 -8.50
C ALA A 145 -9.36 2.33 -9.09
N GLU A 146 -9.26 1.85 -10.34
CA GLU A 146 -10.35 1.07 -10.94
C GLU A 146 -10.67 -0.17 -10.09
N THR A 147 -9.64 -0.81 -9.54
CA THR A 147 -9.82 -1.93 -8.59
C THR A 147 -9.05 -1.67 -7.30
N VAL A 148 -9.76 -1.65 -6.18
CA VAL A 148 -9.18 -1.56 -4.83
C VAL A 148 -9.46 -2.86 -4.07
N ALA A 149 -8.41 -3.55 -3.64
CA ALA A 149 -8.49 -4.75 -2.81
C ALA A 149 -7.65 -4.58 -1.54
N ILE A 150 -8.29 -4.63 -0.38
CA ILE A 150 -7.64 -4.48 0.92
C ILE A 150 -7.90 -5.73 1.75
N THR A 151 -6.85 -6.47 2.07
CA THR A 151 -6.91 -7.60 3.00
C THR A 151 -6.45 -7.13 4.38
N LEU A 152 -7.38 -7.10 5.33
CA LEU A 152 -7.14 -6.66 6.71
C LEU A 152 -6.31 -7.69 7.47
N GLY A 153 -5.37 -7.20 8.29
CA GLY A 153 -4.60 -7.99 9.24
C GLY A 153 -5.10 -7.79 10.68
N LEU A 154 -4.19 -7.49 11.59
CA LEU A 154 -4.50 -7.19 13.00
C LEU A 154 -4.44 -5.68 13.30
N GLU A 155 -3.84 -4.92 12.39
CA GLU A 155 -3.63 -3.48 12.56
C GLU A 155 -4.87 -2.66 12.14
N LYS A 156 -4.91 -1.43 12.63
CA LYS A 156 -5.90 -0.44 12.19
C LYS A 156 -5.36 0.30 10.98
N HIS A 157 -6.13 0.31 9.90
CA HIS A 157 -5.83 1.01 8.66
C HIS A 157 -6.66 2.30 8.59
N ASN A 158 -6.07 3.37 8.05
CA ASN A 158 -6.75 4.65 7.92
C ASN A 158 -6.59 5.16 6.48
N VAL A 159 -7.70 5.48 5.86
CA VAL A 159 -7.77 6.11 4.53
C VAL A 159 -8.75 7.26 4.62
N ASN A 160 -8.45 8.40 4.01
CA ASN A 160 -9.37 9.52 4.07
C ASN A 160 -10.60 9.29 3.19
N ALA A 161 -10.39 8.99 1.90
CA ALA A 161 -11.46 8.66 0.97
C ALA A 161 -11.02 7.55 0.00
N ILE A 162 -11.98 6.75 -0.49
CA ILE A 162 -11.73 5.70 -1.48
C ILE A 162 -12.67 5.91 -2.66
N GLY A 163 -12.11 5.97 -3.87
CA GLY A 163 -12.86 6.04 -5.13
C GLY A 163 -12.43 4.96 -6.11
N GLY A 164 -13.37 4.49 -6.96
CA GLY A 164 -13.02 3.56 -8.00
C GLY A 164 -14.17 2.82 -8.67
N GLY A 165 -13.85 1.84 -9.50
CA GLY A 165 -14.84 0.95 -10.10
C GLY A 165 -15.28 -0.15 -9.14
N SER A 166 -14.34 -0.82 -8.47
CA SER A 166 -14.61 -1.90 -7.52
C SER A 166 -13.78 -1.75 -6.26
N VAL A 167 -14.43 -1.76 -5.10
CA VAL A 167 -13.79 -1.70 -3.79
C VAL A 167 -14.13 -2.97 -3.01
N LYS A 168 -13.10 -3.74 -2.66
CA LYS A 168 -13.21 -4.94 -1.85
C LYS A 168 -12.36 -4.83 -0.60
N VAL A 169 -12.97 -4.99 0.57
CA VAL A 169 -12.26 -5.09 1.86
C VAL A 169 -12.61 -6.43 2.47
N GLU A 170 -11.62 -7.25 2.71
CA GLU A 170 -11.80 -8.60 3.25
C GLU A 170 -10.90 -8.86 4.45
N GLU A 171 -11.34 -9.72 5.32
CA GLU A 171 -10.48 -10.27 6.37
C GLU A 171 -9.52 -11.30 5.77
N ARG A 172 -8.37 -11.43 6.39
CA ARG A 172 -7.45 -12.51 6.05
C ARG A 172 -8.13 -13.86 6.28
N PRO A 173 -8.08 -14.81 5.32
CA PRO A 173 -8.59 -16.15 5.51
C PRO A 173 -7.94 -16.84 6.73
N GLU A 174 -8.75 -17.45 7.58
CA GLU A 174 -8.25 -18.29 8.66
C GLU A 174 -7.52 -19.50 8.04
N GLY A 175 -6.23 -19.67 8.33
CA GLY A 175 -5.42 -20.80 7.85
C GLY A 175 -4.26 -20.45 6.93
N GLY A 176 -4.04 -19.21 6.58
CA GLY A 176 -2.96 -18.78 5.67
C GLY A 176 -1.59 -18.61 6.32
N MET A 177 -1.28 -19.26 7.44
CA MET A 177 0.04 -19.21 8.05
C MET A 177 0.62 -20.62 8.24
N PHE A 178 1.81 -20.82 7.64
CA PHE A 178 2.65 -22.01 7.71
C PHE A 178 2.40 -23.16 6.74
N GLY A 179 2.53 -22.87 5.42
CA GLY A 179 2.85 -23.87 4.42
C GLY A 179 4.35 -24.10 4.20
N ILE A 180 5.26 -23.70 5.10
CA ILE A 180 6.72 -23.87 4.90
C ILE A 180 7.32 -25.07 5.66
N PHE A 181 6.66 -25.60 6.67
CA PHE A 181 7.11 -26.79 7.39
C PHE A 181 5.94 -27.71 7.75
N GLY A 182 5.31 -28.33 6.80
CA GLY A 182 4.63 -29.62 6.87
C GLY A 182 3.88 -30.06 8.15
N SER A 183 3.44 -29.19 9.01
CA SER A 183 2.66 -29.53 10.20
C SER A 183 1.42 -28.64 10.34
N PRO A 184 0.22 -29.22 10.29
CA PRO A 184 -1.00 -28.55 10.67
C PRO A 184 -1.11 -28.54 12.19
N ALA A 185 -0.44 -27.63 12.88
CA ALA A 185 -0.77 -27.34 14.27
C ALA A 185 -1.68 -26.13 14.31
N PRO A 186 -2.93 -26.24 14.74
CA PRO A 186 -3.73 -25.08 15.09
C PRO A 186 -3.09 -24.42 16.31
N PHE A 187 -2.36 -23.34 16.12
CA PHE A 187 -2.08 -22.46 17.25
C PHE A 187 -3.41 -21.82 17.66
N ALA A 188 -4.15 -22.51 18.49
CA ALA A 188 -5.19 -21.89 19.27
C ALA A 188 -4.52 -20.87 20.19
N PHE A 189 -4.79 -19.58 19.95
CA PHE A 189 -4.40 -18.55 20.90
C PHE A 189 -5.08 -18.86 22.25
N PRO A 190 -4.32 -19.04 23.35
CA PRO A 190 -4.90 -19.38 24.65
C PRO A 190 -5.84 -18.29 25.21
N TRP A 191 -5.85 -17.12 24.60
CA TRP A 191 -6.56 -15.91 25.04
C TRP A 191 -7.73 -15.49 24.15
N GLY A 192 -8.20 -16.37 23.26
CA GLY A 192 -9.26 -16.06 22.32
C GLY A 192 -8.74 -15.52 20.97
N LYS A 193 -9.66 -15.35 20.03
CA LYS A 193 -9.38 -14.83 18.69
C LYS A 193 -8.84 -13.40 18.81
N PRO A 194 -7.66 -13.08 18.25
CA PRO A 194 -7.18 -11.71 18.28
C PRO A 194 -8.19 -10.80 17.58
N PRO A 195 -8.38 -9.56 18.05
CA PRO A 195 -9.29 -8.64 17.39
C PRO A 195 -8.87 -8.47 15.92
N ALA A 196 -9.82 -8.64 15.01
CA ALA A 196 -9.58 -8.38 13.60
C ALA A 196 -9.21 -6.91 13.42
N GLY A 197 -8.26 -6.63 12.52
CA GLY A 197 -7.96 -5.28 12.12
C GLY A 197 -9.17 -4.61 11.48
N CYS A 198 -9.23 -3.31 11.50
CA CYS A 198 -10.31 -2.56 10.89
C CYS A 198 -9.79 -1.50 9.93
N LEU A 199 -10.60 -1.17 8.93
CA LEU A 199 -10.40 -0.02 8.06
C LEU A 199 -11.27 1.12 8.55
N THR A 200 -10.66 2.28 8.79
CA THR A 200 -11.37 3.53 9.03
C THR A 200 -11.23 4.41 7.80
N VAL A 201 -12.36 4.79 7.22
CA VAL A 201 -12.43 5.78 6.14
C VAL A 201 -13.08 7.02 6.71
N SER A 202 -12.41 8.17 6.54
CA SER A 202 -12.83 9.40 7.23
C SER A 202 -13.95 10.16 6.51
N GLU A 203 -14.02 10.03 5.18
CA GLU A 203 -15.01 10.74 4.36
C GLU A 203 -16.00 9.79 3.69
N SER A 204 -15.57 9.10 2.62
CA SER A 204 -16.47 8.26 1.83
C SER A 204 -15.76 7.10 1.13
N ILE A 205 -16.58 6.11 0.76
CA ILE A 205 -16.26 5.07 -0.21
C ILE A 205 -17.24 5.22 -1.38
N GLU A 206 -16.73 5.48 -2.58
CA GLU A 206 -17.53 5.68 -3.77
C GLU A 206 -17.05 4.78 -4.90
N ALA A 207 -17.88 3.78 -5.29
CA ALA A 207 -17.51 2.84 -6.35
C ALA A 207 -18.75 2.20 -6.98
N ASP A 208 -18.63 1.67 -8.20
CA ASP A 208 -19.71 0.90 -8.80
C ASP A 208 -20.07 -0.35 -7.99
N GLN A 209 -19.05 -1.04 -7.49
CA GLN A 209 -19.21 -2.23 -6.66
C GLN A 209 -18.45 -2.06 -5.34
N VAL A 210 -19.14 -2.23 -4.23
CA VAL A 210 -18.58 -2.16 -2.88
C VAL A 210 -18.88 -3.45 -2.12
N ASP A 211 -17.85 -4.16 -1.66
CA ASP A 211 -17.95 -5.34 -0.78
C ASP A 211 -16.96 -5.16 0.37
N ILE A 212 -17.47 -4.84 1.55
CA ILE A 212 -16.62 -4.43 2.68
C ILE A 212 -16.99 -5.15 3.97
N VAL A 213 -15.96 -5.44 4.77
CA VAL A 213 -16.08 -5.99 6.13
C VAL A 213 -15.23 -5.18 7.10
N ASN A 214 -15.56 -5.18 8.39
CA ASN A 214 -14.81 -4.50 9.46
C ASN A 214 -14.38 -3.07 9.09
N THR A 215 -15.29 -2.33 8.49
CA THR A 215 -15.04 -0.97 7.99
C THR A 215 -15.90 0.04 8.72
N VAL A 216 -15.30 1.13 9.14
CA VAL A 216 -15.99 2.30 9.69
C VAL A 216 -15.89 3.44 8.69
N CYS A 217 -17.03 3.95 8.23
CA CYS A 217 -17.10 4.99 7.22
C CYS A 217 -18.39 5.82 7.37
N PRO A 218 -18.34 7.15 7.24
CA PRO A 218 -19.54 7.98 7.28
C PRO A 218 -20.49 7.70 6.09
N MET A 219 -19.94 7.54 4.87
CA MET A 219 -20.76 7.36 3.68
C MET A 219 -20.18 6.30 2.75
N VAL A 220 -21.06 5.42 2.28
CA VAL A 220 -20.76 4.46 1.21
C VAL A 220 -21.76 4.69 0.07
N SER A 221 -21.26 4.86 -1.14
CA SER A 221 -22.07 5.06 -2.34
C SER A 221 -21.66 4.10 -3.45
N GLY A 222 -22.64 3.44 -4.09
CA GLY A 222 -22.36 2.53 -5.19
C GLY A 222 -23.58 2.01 -5.91
N ARG A 223 -23.36 1.30 -7.02
CA ARG A 223 -24.47 0.62 -7.71
C ARG A 223 -24.86 -0.66 -6.96
N LYS A 224 -23.87 -1.49 -6.66
CA LYS A 224 -24.04 -2.73 -5.88
C LYS A 224 -23.22 -2.63 -4.60
N VAL A 225 -23.91 -2.63 -3.48
CA VAL A 225 -23.27 -2.42 -2.18
C VAL A 225 -23.52 -3.62 -1.29
N LYS A 226 -22.43 -4.21 -0.79
CA LYS A 226 -22.48 -5.28 0.20
C LYS A 226 -21.72 -4.85 1.44
N ILE A 227 -22.45 -4.74 2.53
CA ILE A 227 -21.95 -4.36 3.85
C ILE A 227 -21.89 -5.62 4.71
N GLY A 228 -20.71 -6.14 4.89
CA GLY A 228 -20.47 -7.34 5.69
C GLY A 228 -20.31 -7.05 7.18
N ARG A 229 -20.03 -8.10 7.93
CA ARG A 229 -19.92 -8.08 9.39
C ARG A 229 -18.92 -7.02 9.89
N GLY A 230 -19.19 -6.49 11.09
CA GLY A 230 -18.30 -5.56 11.78
C GLY A 230 -18.22 -4.16 11.17
N CYS A 231 -19.01 -3.87 10.12
CA CYS A 231 -19.10 -2.55 9.53
C CYS A 231 -19.94 -1.59 10.38
N LYS A 232 -19.54 -0.30 10.38
CA LYS A 232 -20.31 0.82 10.97
C LYS A 232 -20.35 1.94 9.93
N ILE A 233 -21.52 2.11 9.32
CA ILE A 233 -21.71 3.06 8.21
C ILE A 233 -22.90 3.96 8.58
N ASP A 234 -22.72 5.29 8.52
CA ASP A 234 -23.80 6.20 8.85
C ASP A 234 -24.83 6.30 7.70
N LEU A 235 -24.35 6.37 6.46
CA LEU A 235 -25.21 6.49 5.26
C LEU A 235 -24.74 5.57 4.14
N VAL A 236 -25.66 4.76 3.61
CA VAL A 236 -25.43 3.97 2.39
C VAL A 236 -26.35 4.45 1.28
N ARG A 237 -25.76 4.81 0.14
CA ARG A 237 -26.47 5.13 -1.10
C ARG A 237 -26.24 4.05 -2.14
N TYR A 238 -27.32 3.56 -2.77
CA TYR A 238 -27.21 2.52 -3.78
C TYR A 238 -28.25 2.71 -4.90
N SER A 239 -27.90 2.27 -6.11
CA SER A 239 -28.86 2.37 -7.23
C SER A 239 -29.43 1.02 -7.66
N GLU A 240 -28.68 -0.08 -7.60
CA GLU A 240 -29.15 -1.41 -8.03
C GLU A 240 -29.53 -2.29 -6.82
N SER A 241 -28.56 -2.66 -6.01
CA SER A 241 -28.77 -3.57 -4.89
C SER A 241 -27.95 -3.24 -3.66
N ILE A 242 -28.50 -3.59 -2.50
CA ILE A 242 -27.81 -3.55 -1.21
C ILE A 242 -27.98 -4.88 -0.49
N GLU A 243 -26.90 -5.38 0.07
CA GLU A 243 -26.88 -6.50 1.02
C GLU A 243 -26.24 -6.03 2.31
N VAL A 244 -26.87 -6.26 3.46
CA VAL A 244 -26.37 -5.86 4.78
C VAL A 244 -26.36 -7.08 5.69
N ASP A 245 -25.20 -7.40 6.22
CA ASP A 245 -25.03 -8.47 7.20
C ASP A 245 -25.71 -8.11 8.53
N SER A 246 -26.22 -9.11 9.24
CA SER A 246 -26.89 -8.94 10.54
C SER A 246 -25.98 -8.30 11.62
N ASP A 247 -24.67 -8.50 11.50
CA ASP A 247 -23.67 -7.96 12.44
C ASP A 247 -23.11 -6.60 11.99
N ALA A 248 -23.69 -6.01 10.94
CA ALA A 248 -23.36 -4.66 10.49
C ALA A 248 -24.29 -3.60 11.11
N GLN A 249 -23.75 -2.42 11.33
CA GLN A 249 -24.50 -1.26 11.79
C GLN A 249 -24.59 -0.25 10.64
N VAL A 250 -25.80 -0.04 10.13
CA VAL A 250 -26.08 0.96 9.07
C VAL A 250 -27.13 1.94 9.59
N GLY A 251 -26.79 3.22 9.62
CA GLY A 251 -27.69 4.28 10.11
C GLY A 251 -28.85 4.55 9.15
N LYS A 252 -28.55 4.89 7.91
CA LYS A 252 -29.53 5.21 6.88
C LYS A 252 -29.19 4.53 5.55
N GLN A 253 -30.23 4.10 4.83
CA GLN A 253 -30.11 3.54 3.49
C GLN A 253 -30.95 4.37 2.53
N GLU A 254 -30.38 4.79 1.41
CA GLU A 254 -31.03 5.59 0.37
C GLU A 254 -30.84 4.91 -0.99
N LYS A 255 -31.94 4.62 -1.66
CA LYS A 255 -31.93 4.21 -3.07
C LYS A 255 -31.98 5.44 -3.95
N VAL A 256 -30.98 5.60 -4.85
CA VAL A 256 -30.83 6.74 -5.76
C VAL A 256 -30.99 6.33 -7.21
#